data_188f188634fe51298b0f57cde734a39a
#
_entry.id   188f188634fe51298b0f57cde734a39a
#
_cell.length_a   1.000
_cell.length_b   1.000
_cell.length_c   1.000
_cell.angle_alpha   90.00
_cell.angle_beta   90.00
_cell.angle_gamma   90.00
#
_symmetry.space_group_name_H-M   'P 1'
#
loop_
_entity.id
_entity.type
_entity.pdbx_description
1 polymer ?
#
loop_
_entity_poly.entity_id
_entity_poly.type
_entity_poly.pdbx_seq_one_letter_code
_entity_poly.pdbx_strand_id
1 'polypeptide(L)'
;NSDAATNVAGGKGDILMADSPVTAYAIARSRGTLEAIGEIEESALNGIVVAKDQPELAEAIRAAVQHLIDSGHMERILAAWGNEAGLIPTAEVNPQP
;
A
#
# COMPACT_ATOMS: atom_id res chain seq x y z
N ASN A 1 0.30 -12.71 8.47
CA ASN A 1 -0.92 -12.06 7.97
C ASN A 1 -1.70 -12.94 7.00
N SER A 2 -1.04 -13.72 6.14
CA SER A 2 -1.77 -14.63 5.26
C SER A 2 -2.51 -15.72 6.02
N ASP A 3 -1.95 -16.20 7.14
CA ASP A 3 -2.63 -17.16 8.01
C ASP A 3 -3.85 -16.53 8.69
N ALA A 4 -3.75 -15.28 9.12
CA ALA A 4 -4.87 -14.57 9.72
C ALA A 4 -6.01 -14.37 8.71
N ALA A 5 -5.69 -13.98 7.47
CA ALA A 5 -6.69 -13.83 6.42
C ALA A 5 -7.37 -15.17 6.10
N THR A 6 -6.61 -16.26 6.02
CA THR A 6 -7.13 -17.60 5.80
C THR A 6 -8.07 -18.01 6.94
N ASN A 7 -7.70 -17.71 8.18
CA ASN A 7 -8.52 -18.03 9.34
C ASN A 7 -9.86 -17.29 9.34
N VAL A 8 -9.87 -16.02 8.96
CA VAL A 8 -11.12 -15.25 8.87
C VAL A 8 -11.99 -15.79 7.73
N ALA A 9 -11.42 -16.02 6.56
CA ALA A 9 -12.15 -16.58 5.43
C ALA A 9 -12.72 -17.96 5.73
N GLY A 10 -12.01 -18.76 6.54
CA GLY A 10 -12.43 -20.09 6.95
C GLY A 10 -13.34 -20.14 8.17
N GLY A 11 -13.72 -18.99 8.72
CA GLY A 11 -14.63 -18.93 9.87
C GLY A 11 -14.01 -19.15 11.24
N LYS A 12 -12.68 -19.19 11.32
CA LYS A 12 -11.96 -19.35 12.60
C LYS A 12 -11.76 -18.02 13.35
N GLY A 13 -12.00 -16.91 12.69
CA GLY A 13 -11.98 -15.58 13.26
C GLY A 13 -13.06 -14.74 12.61
N ASP A 14 -13.48 -13.69 13.26
CA ASP A 14 -14.56 -12.83 12.76
C ASP A 14 -14.05 -11.68 11.91
N ILE A 15 -12.95 -11.03 12.33
CA ILE A 15 -12.36 -9.89 11.62
C ILE A 15 -10.84 -9.99 11.62
N LEU A 16 -10.23 -9.31 10.64
CA LEU A 16 -8.78 -9.11 10.54
C LEU A 16 -8.51 -7.62 10.51
N MET A 17 -7.56 -7.16 11.31
CA MET A 17 -7.03 -5.81 11.25
C MET A 17 -5.54 -5.88 10.93
N ALA A 18 -5.11 -5.22 9.86
CA ALA A 18 -3.72 -5.18 9.41
C ALA A 18 -3.52 -3.95 8.54
N ASP A 19 -2.29 -3.73 8.09
CA ASP A 19 -1.98 -2.62 7.20
C ASP A 19 -2.84 -2.65 5.94
N SER A 20 -3.27 -1.48 5.47
CA SER A 20 -4.21 -1.38 4.36
C SER A 20 -3.75 -2.07 3.07
N PRO A 21 -2.46 -2.01 2.66
CA PRO A 21 -2.04 -2.76 1.47
C PRO A 21 -2.17 -4.28 1.65
N VAL A 22 -1.91 -4.77 2.86
CA VAL A 22 -2.01 -6.20 3.17
C VAL A 22 -3.47 -6.66 3.13
N THR A 23 -4.37 -5.89 3.75
CA THR A 23 -5.79 -6.22 3.75
C THR A 23 -6.41 -6.09 2.37
N ALA A 24 -6.05 -5.06 1.61
CA ALA A 24 -6.54 -4.88 0.25
C ALA A 24 -6.15 -6.05 -0.65
N TYR A 25 -4.91 -6.51 -0.55
CA TYR A 25 -4.45 -7.67 -1.32
C TYR A 25 -5.18 -8.94 -0.91
N ALA A 26 -5.35 -9.17 0.39
CA ALA A 26 -6.09 -10.32 0.89
C ALA A 26 -7.52 -10.34 0.37
N ILE A 27 -8.19 -9.20 0.36
CA ILE A 27 -9.55 -9.06 -0.17
C ILE A 27 -9.57 -9.36 -1.67
N ALA A 28 -8.65 -8.78 -2.43
CA ALA A 28 -8.55 -9.00 -3.88
C ALA A 28 -8.37 -10.48 -4.23
N ARG A 29 -7.67 -11.23 -3.38
CA ARG A 29 -7.40 -12.65 -3.58
C ARG A 29 -8.45 -13.57 -2.97
N SER A 30 -9.39 -13.04 -2.21
CA SER A 30 -10.33 -13.84 -1.43
C SER A 30 -11.51 -14.41 -2.21
N ARG A 31 -11.69 -14.01 -3.47
CA ARG A 31 -12.82 -14.42 -4.32
C ARG A 31 -14.18 -14.15 -3.66
N GLY A 32 -14.31 -13.01 -3.01
CA GLY A 32 -15.56 -12.58 -2.39
C GLY A 32 -15.83 -13.13 -0.98
N THR A 33 -14.86 -13.85 -0.40
CA THR A 33 -15.02 -14.37 0.98
C THR A 33 -14.65 -13.36 2.06
N LEU A 34 -13.95 -12.28 1.67
CA LEU A 34 -13.57 -11.20 2.57
C LEU A 34 -14.05 -9.87 1.99
N GLU A 35 -14.42 -8.94 2.86
CA GLU A 35 -14.77 -7.57 2.47
C GLU A 35 -14.17 -6.57 3.46
N ALA A 36 -13.97 -5.34 3.00
CA ALA A 36 -13.52 -4.26 3.87
C ALA A 36 -14.70 -3.69 4.65
N ILE A 37 -14.48 -3.46 5.94
CA ILE A 37 -15.43 -2.77 6.79
C ILE A 37 -14.74 -1.64 7.55
N GLY A 38 -15.48 -0.59 7.87
CA GLY A 38 -14.92 0.56 8.58
C GLY A 38 -14.04 1.43 7.71
N GLU A 39 -13.26 2.26 8.37
CA GLU A 39 -12.36 3.22 7.74
C GLU A 39 -10.90 2.88 8.11
N ILE A 40 -9.96 3.52 7.40
CA ILE A 40 -8.55 3.43 7.74
C ILE A 40 -8.34 4.22 9.03
N GLU A 41 -7.92 3.53 10.09
CA GLU A 41 -7.75 4.16 11.40
C GLU A 41 -6.46 4.98 11.41
N GLU A 42 -5.34 4.53 11.38
CA GLU A 42 -4.10 5.30 11.41
C GLU A 42 -3.40 5.19 10.07
N SER A 43 -3.39 6.24 9.29
CA SER A 43 -2.73 6.22 7.99
C SER A 43 -1.31 6.78 8.07
N ALA A 44 -0.38 6.13 7.38
CA ALA A 44 0.99 6.58 7.25
C ALA A 44 1.45 6.36 5.81
N LEU A 45 2.32 7.24 5.34
CA LEU A 45 2.93 7.08 4.02
C LEU A 45 3.99 5.98 4.07
N ASN A 46 4.02 5.16 3.04
CA ASN A 46 5.11 4.22 2.85
C ASN A 46 6.31 4.95 2.24
N GLY A 47 7.50 4.61 2.69
CA GLY A 47 8.70 5.28 2.24
C GLY A 47 9.80 4.33 1.80
N ILE A 48 10.60 4.80 0.86
CA ILE A 48 11.85 4.14 0.46
C ILE A 48 12.96 4.75 1.29
N VAL A 49 13.69 3.93 2.02
CA VAL A 49 14.74 4.39 2.92
C VAL A 49 16.07 4.48 2.17
N VAL A 50 16.72 5.63 2.28
CA VAL A 50 18.09 5.82 1.76
C VAL A 50 18.99 6.37 2.87
N ALA A 51 20.29 6.19 2.72
CA ALA A 51 21.24 6.69 3.70
C ALA A 51 21.22 8.24 3.75
N LYS A 52 21.42 8.80 4.94
CA LYS A 52 21.35 10.24 5.15
C LYS A 52 22.41 11.03 4.36
N ASP A 53 23.53 10.39 4.04
CA ASP A 53 24.60 11.01 3.28
C ASP A 53 24.44 10.87 1.75
N GLN A 54 23.25 10.49 1.30
CA GLN A 54 22.93 10.25 -0.11
C GLN A 54 21.73 11.12 -0.57
N PRO A 55 21.81 12.47 -0.42
CA PRO A 55 20.67 13.31 -0.80
C PRO A 55 20.38 13.32 -2.30
N GLU A 56 21.41 13.13 -3.14
CA GLU A 56 21.22 13.06 -4.58
C GLU A 56 20.49 11.77 -4.99
N LEU A 57 20.80 10.67 -4.31
CA LEU A 57 20.10 9.41 -4.53
C LEU A 57 18.63 9.54 -4.12
N ALA A 58 18.36 10.17 -2.96
CA ALA A 58 16.98 10.39 -2.51
C ALA A 58 16.19 11.20 -3.54
N GLU A 59 16.77 12.25 -4.09
CA GLU A 59 16.10 13.06 -5.12
C GLU A 59 15.90 12.27 -6.42
N ALA A 60 16.87 11.47 -6.83
CA ALA A 60 16.75 10.64 -8.03
C ALA A 60 15.61 9.63 -7.88
N ILE A 61 15.48 9.00 -6.71
CA ILE A 61 14.38 8.07 -6.42
C ILE A 61 13.04 8.81 -6.40
N ARG A 62 12.99 9.99 -5.76
CA ARG A 62 11.77 10.80 -5.76
C ARG A 62 11.30 11.11 -7.18
N ALA A 63 12.23 11.56 -8.04
CA ALA A 63 11.91 11.88 -9.43
C ALA A 63 11.44 10.65 -10.20
N ALA A 64 12.05 9.49 -9.97
CA ALA A 64 11.67 8.24 -10.61
C ALA A 64 10.26 7.81 -10.18
N VAL A 65 9.96 7.90 -8.89
CA VAL A 65 8.62 7.58 -8.37
C VAL A 65 7.58 8.54 -8.94
N GLN A 66 7.90 9.84 -8.97
CA GLN A 66 7.00 10.84 -9.56
C GLN A 66 6.73 10.55 -11.03
N HIS A 67 7.75 10.14 -11.78
CA HIS A 67 7.57 9.75 -13.19
C HIS A 67 6.60 8.57 -13.32
N LEU A 68 6.73 7.56 -12.45
CA LEU A 68 5.81 6.41 -12.46
C LEU A 68 4.38 6.83 -12.16
N ILE A 69 4.20 7.78 -11.24
CA ILE A 69 2.88 8.32 -10.91
C ILE A 69 2.30 9.07 -12.11
N ASP A 70 3.06 9.99 -12.68
CA ASP A 70 2.61 10.87 -13.77
C ASP A 70 2.30 10.09 -15.05
N SER A 71 3.05 9.02 -15.31
CA SER A 71 2.86 8.20 -16.52
C SER A 71 1.73 7.19 -16.42
N GLY A 72 1.14 7.01 -15.22
CA GLY A 72 0.10 6.01 -14.97
C GLY A 72 0.63 4.60 -14.70
N HIS A 73 1.95 4.39 -14.70
CA HIS A 73 2.53 3.08 -14.39
C HIS A 73 2.30 2.68 -12.94
N MET A 74 2.42 3.65 -12.00
CA MET A 74 2.21 3.38 -10.59
C MET A 74 0.78 2.91 -10.33
N GLU A 75 -0.21 3.56 -10.94
CA GLU A 75 -1.61 3.16 -10.82
C GLU A 75 -1.82 1.74 -11.31
N ARG A 76 -1.25 1.38 -12.45
CA ARG A 76 -1.38 0.02 -13.00
C ARG A 76 -0.74 -1.03 -12.11
N ILE A 77 0.44 -0.73 -11.56
CA ILE A 77 1.13 -1.65 -10.64
C ILE A 77 0.28 -1.86 -9.38
N LEU A 78 -0.19 -0.78 -8.78
CA LEU A 78 -1.02 -0.86 -7.57
C LEU A 78 -2.34 -1.59 -7.83
N ALA A 79 -2.97 -1.33 -8.96
CA ALA A 79 -4.22 -2.01 -9.33
C ALA A 79 -4.03 -3.51 -9.50
N ALA A 80 -2.89 -3.95 -10.04
CA ALA A 80 -2.58 -5.38 -10.17
C ALA A 80 -2.54 -6.10 -8.82
N TRP A 81 -2.27 -5.37 -7.73
CA TRP A 81 -2.24 -5.90 -6.37
C TRP A 81 -3.49 -5.57 -5.55
N GLY A 82 -4.50 -4.93 -6.17
CA GLY A 82 -5.70 -4.50 -5.47
C GLY A 82 -5.47 -3.29 -4.55
N ASN A 83 -4.41 -2.53 -4.78
CA ASN A 83 -3.97 -1.44 -3.92
C ASN A 83 -4.07 -0.05 -4.56
N GLU A 84 -4.89 0.12 -5.57
CA GLU A 84 -5.06 1.40 -6.28
C GLU A 84 -5.48 2.54 -5.36
N ALA A 85 -6.18 2.24 -4.28
CA ALA A 85 -6.58 3.25 -3.28
C ALA A 85 -5.39 3.87 -2.55
N GLY A 86 -4.22 3.22 -2.58
CA GLY A 86 -3.00 3.73 -1.97
C GLY A 86 -2.19 4.69 -2.85
N LEU A 87 -2.66 4.98 -4.05
CA LEU A 87 -1.96 5.90 -4.95
C LEU A 87 -1.96 7.32 -4.38
N ILE A 88 -0.77 7.93 -4.32
CA ILE A 88 -0.61 9.34 -3.96
C ILE A 88 -0.24 10.15 -5.20
N PRO A 89 -0.61 11.44 -5.28
CA PRO A 89 -0.33 12.24 -6.47
C PRO A 89 1.10 12.77 -6.54
N THR A 90 1.79 12.88 -5.42
CA THR A 90 3.09 13.54 -5.35
C THR A 90 4.06 12.74 -4.48
N ALA A 91 5.26 12.49 -5.03
CA ALA A 91 6.36 11.88 -4.29
C ALA A 91 7.19 12.98 -3.63
N GLU A 92 7.53 12.81 -2.35
CA GLU A 92 8.29 13.80 -1.57
C GLU A 92 9.42 13.13 -0.81
N VAL A 93 10.51 13.89 -0.60
CA VAL A 93 11.59 13.48 0.29
C VAL A 93 11.27 13.99 1.70
N ASN A 94 11.22 13.06 2.69
CA ASN A 94 10.91 13.37 4.08
C ASN A 94 9.66 14.24 4.24
N PRO A 95 8.49 13.81 3.72
CA PRO A 95 7.28 14.60 3.86
C PRO A 95 6.89 14.77 5.32
N GLN A 96 6.33 15.92 5.65
CA GLN A 96 5.79 16.14 6.99
C GLN A 96 4.43 15.46 7.11
N PRO A 97 4.12 14.85 8.27
CA PRO A 97 2.83 14.20 8.49
C PRO A 97 1.66 15.19 8.50
#